data_37597fb40a1de32bf40233e6e496f168
#
_entry.id   37597fb40a1de32bf40233e6e496f168
#
_cell.length_a   1.000
_cell.length_b   1.000
_cell.length_c   1.000
_cell.angle_alpha   90.00
_cell.angle_beta   90.00
_cell.angle_gamma   90.00
#
_symmetry.space_group_name_H-M   'P 1'
#
loop_
_entity.id
_entity.type
_entity.pdbx_description
1 polymer ?
#
loop_
_entity_poly.entity_id
_entity_poly.type
_entity_poly.pdbx_seq_one_letter_code
_entity_poly.pdbx_strand_id
1 'polypeptide(L)'
;MQVSVAGAGITGRCVAATLARRGVDVTLYDPRPSDHTEGSSHGRSRIVRQAYPEPFWTKILAEGYDDWRVLEQWADEALVNEVGLWYLGPADHEELATGREGVDACGVAYDWVTAGTDTLRLLPGEAAISTPRAGWVNADQARAAALRVAQVAGVREVRAPLDQPAPEGYTVWTVGPWIAAKLPQLGLRVTRQWAVYLRGHHEGPVWIEAADDHPYGFPNEPGEATVKVALHSPGPDTVPGSVREPDADIVARTAEAARHRLPQCTGEVVDVAPCLYTNAKDDAFRIFWLSERELVVAACSGHAFKFGPWLGRFVADVLQGHEDLANWPEFQP
;
A
#
# COMPACT_ATOMS: atom_id res chain seq x y z
N MET A 1 5.89 -1.51 -29.02
CA MET A 1 4.71 -1.88 -28.22
C MET A 1 4.06 -0.60 -27.74
N GLN A 2 2.75 -0.53 -27.76
CA GLN A 2 1.96 0.58 -27.27
C GLN A 2 1.09 0.12 -26.10
N VAL A 3 1.02 0.91 -25.03
CA VAL A 3 0.27 0.56 -23.81
C VAL A 3 -0.55 1.75 -23.33
N SER A 4 -1.83 1.52 -23.10
CA SER A 4 -2.75 2.44 -22.43
C SER A 4 -2.95 2.00 -20.98
N VAL A 5 -2.59 2.86 -20.03
CA VAL A 5 -2.77 2.61 -18.59
C VAL A 5 -3.96 3.43 -18.12
N ALA A 6 -4.98 2.77 -17.58
CA ALA A 6 -6.18 3.41 -17.03
C ALA A 6 -6.08 3.51 -15.50
N GLY A 7 -6.10 4.74 -14.99
CA GLY A 7 -5.97 5.07 -13.56
C GLY A 7 -4.56 5.53 -13.17
N ALA A 8 -4.43 6.77 -12.69
CA ALA A 8 -3.18 7.40 -12.25
C ALA A 8 -3.01 7.38 -10.73
N GLY A 9 -3.40 6.28 -10.07
CA GLY A 9 -2.98 5.95 -8.71
C GLY A 9 -1.50 5.54 -8.65
N ILE A 10 -1.01 5.14 -7.48
CA ILE A 10 0.41 4.73 -7.34
C ILE A 10 0.76 3.60 -8.32
N THR A 11 -0.09 2.58 -8.44
CA THR A 11 0.14 1.44 -9.34
C THR A 11 0.25 1.88 -10.78
N GLY A 12 -0.74 2.63 -11.30
CA GLY A 12 -0.72 3.06 -12.70
C GLY A 12 0.44 3.98 -13.04
N ARG A 13 0.85 4.87 -12.13
CA ARG A 13 2.02 5.73 -12.31
C ARG A 13 3.32 4.94 -12.35
N CYS A 14 3.49 3.96 -11.44
CA CYS A 14 4.66 3.08 -11.44
C CYS A 14 4.72 2.20 -12.70
N VAL A 15 3.57 1.64 -13.14
CA VAL A 15 3.48 0.89 -14.39
C VAL A 15 3.87 1.77 -15.59
N ALA A 16 3.28 2.96 -15.69
CA ALA A 16 3.57 3.89 -16.78
C ALA A 16 5.05 4.33 -16.80
N ALA A 17 5.59 4.69 -15.62
CA ALA A 17 6.99 5.07 -15.47
C ALA A 17 7.94 3.95 -15.90
N THR A 18 7.71 2.73 -15.42
CA THR A 18 8.59 1.59 -15.72
C THR A 18 8.55 1.22 -17.20
N LEU A 19 7.36 1.13 -17.80
CA LEU A 19 7.21 0.83 -19.22
C LEU A 19 7.87 1.88 -20.11
N ALA A 20 7.65 3.17 -19.82
CA ALA A 20 8.25 4.25 -20.61
C ALA A 20 9.77 4.29 -20.47
N ARG A 21 10.32 4.06 -19.27
CA ARG A 21 11.76 3.90 -19.03
C ARG A 21 12.37 2.73 -19.80
N ARG A 22 11.56 1.72 -20.16
CA ARG A 22 11.95 0.59 -21.01
C ARG A 22 11.68 0.84 -22.49
N GLY A 23 11.36 2.07 -22.90
CA GLY A 23 11.16 2.46 -24.30
C GLY A 23 9.80 2.07 -24.89
N VAL A 24 8.80 1.78 -24.05
CA VAL A 24 7.42 1.52 -24.48
C VAL A 24 6.67 2.83 -24.68
N ASP A 25 5.87 2.95 -25.74
CA ASP A 25 4.96 4.08 -25.95
C ASP A 25 3.75 3.96 -25.01
N VAL A 26 3.65 4.86 -24.03
CA VAL A 26 2.65 4.78 -22.95
C VAL A 26 1.74 6.01 -22.95
N THR A 27 0.44 5.75 -22.82
CA THR A 27 -0.56 6.78 -22.53
C THR A 27 -1.22 6.46 -21.18
N LEU A 28 -1.17 7.40 -20.24
CA LEU A 28 -1.79 7.32 -18.91
C LEU A 28 -3.09 8.10 -18.88
N TYR A 29 -4.20 7.43 -18.58
CA TYR A 29 -5.54 8.01 -18.52
C TYR A 29 -6.02 8.14 -17.07
N ASP A 30 -6.48 9.33 -16.69
CA ASP A 30 -7.25 9.54 -15.47
C ASP A 30 -8.13 10.80 -15.62
N PRO A 31 -9.44 10.72 -15.35
CA PRO A 31 -10.32 11.90 -15.45
C PRO A 31 -10.10 12.93 -14.34
N ARG A 32 -9.41 12.54 -13.26
CA ARG A 32 -9.23 13.36 -12.07
C ARG A 32 -7.90 14.12 -12.09
N PRO A 33 -7.81 15.24 -11.35
CA PRO A 33 -6.55 15.92 -11.09
C PRO A 33 -5.50 14.96 -10.49
N SER A 34 -4.23 15.20 -10.77
CA SER A 34 -3.13 14.32 -10.31
C SER A 34 -3.00 14.24 -8.79
N ASP A 35 -3.55 15.21 -8.06
CA ASP A 35 -3.54 15.36 -6.60
C ASP A 35 -4.88 14.99 -5.94
N HIS A 36 -5.86 14.45 -6.70
CA HIS A 36 -7.17 14.11 -6.15
C HIS A 36 -7.10 13.13 -4.97
N THR A 37 -8.10 13.21 -4.09
CA THR A 37 -8.19 12.40 -2.86
C THR A 37 -9.35 11.38 -2.86
N GLU A 38 -9.99 11.15 -4.00
CA GLU A 38 -11.15 10.25 -4.11
C GLU A 38 -10.78 8.76 -4.14
N GLY A 39 -9.51 8.43 -4.41
CA GLY A 39 -9.02 7.05 -4.49
C GLY A 39 -8.35 6.56 -3.21
N SER A 40 -7.49 5.53 -3.35
CA SER A 40 -6.78 4.89 -2.22
C SER A 40 -5.33 5.36 -2.06
N SER A 41 -4.77 6.07 -3.03
CA SER A 41 -3.32 6.35 -3.10
C SER A 41 -2.91 7.70 -2.50
N HIS A 42 -3.85 8.52 -2.03
CA HIS A 42 -3.57 9.84 -1.43
C HIS A 42 -3.17 9.71 0.05
N GLY A 43 -2.63 10.80 0.61
CA GLY A 43 -2.41 10.98 2.04
C GLY A 43 -0.93 11.07 2.44
N ARG A 44 -0.71 11.28 3.74
CA ARG A 44 0.60 11.67 4.27
C ARG A 44 1.57 10.49 4.38
N SER A 45 1.13 9.34 4.89
CA SER A 45 2.03 8.21 5.13
C SER A 45 1.44 6.86 4.75
N ARG A 46 2.30 5.95 4.26
CA ARG A 46 2.00 4.54 3.97
C ARG A 46 3.17 3.68 4.43
N ILE A 47 2.85 2.53 5.02
CA ILE A 47 3.87 1.56 5.46
C ILE A 47 4.59 0.98 4.25
N VAL A 48 5.91 0.86 4.37
CA VAL A 48 6.76 0.02 3.52
C VAL A 48 7.44 -1.00 4.42
N ARG A 49 7.33 -2.29 4.11
CA ARG A 49 7.86 -3.37 4.93
C ARG A 49 8.18 -4.61 4.10
N GLN A 50 9.00 -5.52 4.64
CA GLN A 50 9.27 -6.82 4.06
C GLN A 50 8.51 -7.96 4.80
N ALA A 51 8.44 -7.91 6.12
CA ALA A 51 7.79 -8.95 6.92
C ALA A 51 6.26 -8.91 6.83
N TYR A 52 5.66 -10.09 6.62
CA TYR A 52 4.22 -10.36 6.60
C TYR A 52 3.91 -11.63 7.37
N PRO A 53 2.69 -11.77 7.95
CA PRO A 53 2.23 -13.06 8.46
C PRO A 53 2.26 -14.14 7.39
N GLU A 54 1.82 -13.82 6.17
CA GLU A 54 1.81 -14.75 5.04
C GLU A 54 3.17 -14.73 4.32
N PRO A 55 3.90 -15.86 4.27
CA PRO A 55 5.22 -15.95 3.63
C PRO A 55 5.24 -15.55 2.16
N PHE A 56 4.11 -15.71 1.45
CA PHE A 56 3.96 -15.28 0.06
C PHE A 56 4.31 -13.80 -0.15
N TRP A 57 3.76 -12.92 0.69
CA TRP A 57 4.04 -11.49 0.60
C TRP A 57 5.46 -11.14 1.04
N THR A 58 5.99 -11.84 2.05
CA THR A 58 7.39 -11.69 2.46
C THR A 58 8.34 -12.02 1.31
N LYS A 59 8.10 -13.12 0.59
CA LYS A 59 8.88 -13.53 -0.59
C LYS A 59 8.91 -12.43 -1.66
N ILE A 60 7.75 -11.87 -1.99
CA ILE A 60 7.67 -10.80 -2.99
C ILE A 60 8.45 -9.57 -2.53
N LEU A 61 8.31 -9.16 -1.26
CA LEU A 61 8.92 -7.93 -0.77
C LEU A 61 10.37 -8.10 -0.30
N ALA A 62 10.86 -9.32 -0.10
CA ALA A 62 12.28 -9.57 0.10
C ALA A 62 13.11 -9.01 -1.07
N GLU A 63 12.62 -9.17 -2.28
CA GLU A 63 13.21 -8.65 -3.52
C GLU A 63 12.62 -7.28 -3.90
N GLY A 64 11.29 -7.17 -3.89
CA GLY A 64 10.55 -6.01 -4.37
C GLY A 64 10.70 -4.75 -3.52
N TYR A 65 11.26 -4.83 -2.32
CA TYR A 65 11.57 -3.64 -1.52
C TYR A 65 12.59 -2.73 -2.24
N ASP A 66 13.53 -3.31 -2.97
CA ASP A 66 14.54 -2.56 -3.71
C ASP A 66 13.99 -1.81 -4.92
N ASP A 67 12.79 -2.15 -5.40
CA ASP A 67 12.13 -1.39 -6.45
C ASP A 67 11.80 0.05 -6.00
N TRP A 68 11.66 0.31 -4.68
CA TRP A 68 11.59 1.67 -4.15
C TRP A 68 12.89 2.43 -4.38
N ARG A 69 14.06 1.79 -4.20
CA ARG A 69 15.37 2.41 -4.47
C ARG A 69 15.55 2.75 -5.94
N VAL A 70 15.02 1.90 -6.83
CA VAL A 70 14.99 2.19 -8.28
C VAL A 70 14.14 3.42 -8.57
N LEU A 71 12.94 3.53 -7.97
CA LEU A 71 12.08 4.72 -8.14
C LEU A 71 12.75 5.98 -7.59
N GLU A 72 13.39 5.91 -6.42
CA GLU A 72 14.13 7.03 -5.80
C GLU A 72 15.28 7.51 -6.73
N GLN A 73 16.04 6.60 -7.31
CA GLN A 73 17.09 6.92 -8.28
C GLN A 73 16.53 7.60 -9.53
N TRP A 74 15.40 7.11 -10.04
CA TRP A 74 14.77 7.73 -11.22
C TRP A 74 14.19 9.10 -10.93
N ALA A 75 13.70 9.31 -9.71
CA ALA A 75 13.10 10.58 -9.27
C ALA A 75 14.13 11.60 -8.79
N ASP A 76 15.37 11.18 -8.53
CA ASP A 76 16.41 11.92 -7.80
C ASP A 76 15.88 12.49 -6.47
N GLU A 77 15.17 11.63 -5.71
CA GLU A 77 14.47 12.03 -4.50
C GLU A 77 14.35 10.85 -3.53
N ALA A 78 14.67 11.06 -2.25
CA ALA A 78 14.44 10.07 -1.19
C ALA A 78 12.94 10.02 -0.86
N LEU A 79 12.36 8.82 -0.94
CA LEU A 79 10.93 8.60 -0.71
C LEU A 79 10.67 7.76 0.55
N VAL A 80 11.54 6.78 0.83
CA VAL A 80 11.38 5.86 1.95
C VAL A 80 12.09 6.40 3.18
N ASN A 81 11.33 6.62 4.24
CA ASN A 81 11.83 6.92 5.57
C ASN A 81 12.06 5.59 6.30
N GLU A 82 13.29 5.07 6.28
CA GLU A 82 13.66 3.82 6.94
C GLU A 82 13.83 4.04 8.44
N VAL A 83 12.75 3.86 9.18
CA VAL A 83 12.70 3.94 10.66
C VAL A 83 12.53 2.56 11.30
N GLY A 84 12.51 1.51 10.48
CA GLY A 84 12.18 0.15 10.90
C GLY A 84 10.68 -0.09 11.06
N LEU A 85 10.34 -1.36 11.33
CA LEU A 85 8.96 -1.77 11.64
C LEU A 85 8.99 -2.86 12.71
N TRP A 86 8.07 -2.76 13.67
CA TRP A 86 7.73 -3.81 14.62
C TRP A 86 6.38 -4.43 14.25
N TYR A 87 6.39 -5.72 13.91
CA TYR A 87 5.19 -6.54 13.89
C TYR A 87 5.08 -7.20 15.26
N LEU A 88 4.14 -6.78 16.09
CA LEU A 88 4.13 -7.06 17.53
C LEU A 88 2.81 -7.69 18.00
N GLY A 89 2.86 -8.39 19.11
CA GLY A 89 1.71 -9.01 19.76
C GLY A 89 2.14 -10.08 20.76
N PRO A 90 1.20 -10.94 21.24
CA PRO A 90 1.55 -12.08 22.08
C PRO A 90 2.64 -12.94 21.42
N ALA A 91 3.66 -13.31 22.18
CA ALA A 91 4.84 -14.00 21.64
C ALA A 91 4.53 -15.37 21.00
N ASP A 92 3.40 -15.97 21.41
CA ASP A 92 2.87 -17.23 20.89
C ASP A 92 1.74 -17.05 19.84
N HIS A 93 1.49 -15.80 19.39
CA HIS A 93 0.49 -15.53 18.36
C HIS A 93 0.88 -16.17 17.03
N GLU A 94 -0.07 -16.83 16.35
CA GLU A 94 0.16 -17.54 15.10
C GLU A 94 0.79 -16.66 14.01
N GLU A 95 0.34 -15.43 13.87
CA GLU A 95 0.88 -14.49 12.88
C GLU A 95 2.34 -14.09 13.14
N LEU A 96 2.78 -14.04 14.41
CA LEU A 96 4.19 -13.83 14.72
C LEU A 96 5.02 -15.07 14.40
N ALA A 97 4.48 -16.26 14.65
CA ALA A 97 5.16 -17.50 14.34
C ALA A 97 5.34 -17.68 12.83
N THR A 98 4.27 -17.55 12.06
CA THR A 98 4.32 -17.66 10.58
C THR A 98 5.12 -16.53 9.94
N GLY A 99 5.03 -15.31 10.48
CA GLY A 99 5.85 -14.17 10.05
C GLY A 99 7.35 -14.40 10.25
N ARG A 100 7.76 -15.01 11.37
CA ARG A 100 9.16 -15.43 11.62
C ARG A 100 9.63 -16.46 10.62
N GLU A 101 8.84 -17.52 10.41
CA GLU A 101 9.16 -18.55 9.41
C GLU A 101 9.33 -17.92 8.01
N GLY A 102 8.48 -16.97 7.66
CA GLY A 102 8.55 -16.26 6.38
C GLY A 102 9.82 -15.42 6.23
N VAL A 103 10.22 -14.63 7.23
CA VAL A 103 11.44 -13.82 7.17
C VAL A 103 12.70 -14.69 7.18
N ASP A 104 12.72 -15.78 7.95
CA ASP A 104 13.82 -16.75 7.96
C ASP A 104 13.97 -17.43 6.59
N ALA A 105 12.87 -17.92 6.01
CA ALA A 105 12.86 -18.58 4.71
C ALA A 105 13.29 -17.67 3.55
N CYS A 106 13.02 -16.37 3.66
CA CYS A 106 13.38 -15.38 2.64
C CYS A 106 14.70 -14.64 2.92
N GLY A 107 15.39 -14.98 4.01
CA GLY A 107 16.65 -14.31 4.39
C GLY A 107 16.48 -12.82 4.73
N VAL A 108 15.31 -12.41 5.18
CA VAL A 108 15.03 -11.03 5.63
C VAL A 108 15.61 -10.85 7.04
N ALA A 109 16.51 -9.88 7.19
CA ALA A 109 17.09 -9.57 8.49
C ALA A 109 16.06 -9.03 9.47
N TYR A 110 16.03 -9.57 10.69
CA TYR A 110 15.18 -9.10 11.77
C TYR A 110 15.80 -9.38 13.14
N ASP A 111 15.30 -8.68 14.16
CA ASP A 111 15.54 -8.96 15.56
C ASP A 111 14.23 -9.43 16.23
N TRP A 112 14.35 -10.35 17.20
CA TRP A 112 13.25 -10.71 18.08
C TRP A 112 13.31 -9.85 19.35
N VAL A 113 12.40 -8.88 19.43
CA VAL A 113 12.38 -7.88 20.53
C VAL A 113 11.33 -8.29 21.56
N THR A 114 11.70 -8.23 22.85
CA THR A 114 10.82 -8.59 24.00
C THR A 114 10.67 -7.47 25.01
N ALA A 115 11.20 -6.29 24.72
CA ALA A 115 11.07 -5.10 25.56
C ALA A 115 10.66 -3.89 24.73
N GLY A 116 9.72 -3.10 25.23
CA GLY A 116 9.29 -1.86 24.62
C GLY A 116 10.35 -0.76 24.69
N THR A 117 10.02 0.39 24.10
CA THR A 117 10.79 1.63 24.20
C THR A 117 10.03 2.67 25.02
N ASP A 118 10.64 3.84 25.21
CA ASP A 118 9.97 4.97 25.88
C ASP A 118 8.73 5.49 25.13
N THR A 119 8.62 5.16 23.84
CA THR A 119 7.54 5.65 22.96
C THR A 119 6.66 4.56 22.35
N LEU A 120 7.05 3.26 22.48
CA LEU A 120 6.28 2.12 21.98
C LEU A 120 6.30 0.97 23.00
N ARG A 121 5.13 0.59 23.51
CA ARG A 121 4.99 -0.48 24.51
C ARG A 121 5.02 -1.87 23.87
N LEU A 122 5.73 -2.79 24.56
CA LEU A 122 5.44 -4.23 24.57
C LEU A 122 4.95 -4.60 25.96
N LEU A 123 3.83 -5.30 26.04
CA LEU A 123 3.28 -5.78 27.31
C LEU A 123 3.99 -7.07 27.76
N PRO A 124 3.88 -7.45 29.05
CA PRO A 124 4.41 -8.73 29.51
C PRO A 124 3.86 -9.92 28.70
N GLY A 125 4.74 -10.76 28.15
CA GLY A 125 4.38 -11.89 27.29
C GLY A 125 4.26 -11.54 25.81
N GLU A 126 4.45 -10.30 25.42
CA GLU A 126 4.51 -9.89 24.02
C GLU A 126 5.94 -9.87 23.48
N ALA A 127 6.01 -9.92 22.15
CA ALA A 127 7.25 -9.77 21.40
C ALA A 127 6.99 -9.04 20.08
N ALA A 128 8.07 -8.68 19.39
CA ALA A 128 8.00 -8.10 18.05
C ALA A 128 9.04 -8.71 17.10
N ILE A 129 8.64 -8.91 15.85
CA ILE A 129 9.55 -9.06 14.72
C ILE A 129 9.95 -7.65 14.30
N SER A 130 11.20 -7.28 14.59
CA SER A 130 11.75 -5.96 14.26
C SER A 130 12.56 -6.05 12.98
N THR A 131 12.07 -5.45 11.90
CA THR A 131 12.77 -5.41 10.61
C THR A 131 13.36 -4.02 10.37
N PRO A 132 14.69 -3.88 10.19
CA PRO A 132 15.32 -2.58 9.96
C PRO A 132 15.00 -2.00 8.58
N ARG A 133 14.94 -2.84 7.54
CA ARG A 133 14.56 -2.44 6.17
C ARG A 133 13.05 -2.35 6.05
N ALA A 134 12.49 -1.36 6.74
CA ALA A 134 11.07 -1.04 6.77
C ALA A 134 10.89 0.42 7.23
N GLY A 135 9.68 0.93 7.11
CA GLY A 135 9.34 2.26 7.54
C GLY A 135 8.12 2.79 6.80
N TRP A 136 8.18 4.01 6.31
CA TRP A 136 7.06 4.65 5.66
C TRP A 136 7.47 5.57 4.51
N VAL A 137 6.53 5.81 3.60
CA VAL A 137 6.65 6.80 2.52
C VAL A 137 5.52 7.82 2.63
N ASN A 138 5.81 9.07 2.28
CA ASN A 138 4.75 10.05 2.04
C ASN A 138 4.04 9.68 0.72
N ALA A 139 2.74 9.37 0.82
CA ALA A 139 2.01 8.81 -0.32
C ALA A 139 1.83 9.82 -1.46
N ASP A 140 1.57 11.10 -1.13
CA ASP A 140 1.40 12.13 -2.14
C ASP A 140 2.73 12.47 -2.82
N GLN A 141 3.83 12.51 -2.06
CA GLN A 141 5.19 12.68 -2.57
C GLN A 141 5.59 11.52 -3.50
N ALA A 142 5.36 10.27 -3.08
CA ALA A 142 5.66 9.09 -3.88
C ALA A 142 4.84 9.03 -5.18
N ARG A 143 3.54 9.39 -5.12
CA ARG A 143 2.71 9.52 -6.33
C ARG A 143 3.23 10.60 -7.28
N ALA A 144 3.62 11.75 -6.74
CA ALA A 144 4.15 12.86 -7.53
C ALA A 144 5.49 12.48 -8.17
N ALA A 145 6.38 11.82 -7.43
CA ALA A 145 7.66 11.33 -7.93
C ALA A 145 7.48 10.33 -9.09
N ALA A 146 6.63 9.31 -8.91
CA ALA A 146 6.34 8.34 -9.96
C ALA A 146 5.76 8.98 -11.22
N LEU A 147 4.90 10.00 -11.07
CA LEU A 147 4.36 10.74 -12.21
C LEU A 147 5.43 11.57 -12.93
N ARG A 148 6.30 12.28 -12.18
CA ARG A 148 7.42 13.01 -12.79
C ARG A 148 8.35 12.09 -13.57
N VAL A 149 8.68 10.92 -13.02
CA VAL A 149 9.47 9.91 -13.74
C VAL A 149 8.80 9.48 -15.02
N ALA A 150 7.49 9.22 -14.99
CA ALA A 150 6.72 8.87 -16.18
C ALA A 150 6.74 9.99 -17.24
N GLN A 151 6.53 11.24 -16.82
CA GLN A 151 6.55 12.42 -17.70
C GLN A 151 7.91 12.62 -18.36
N VAL A 152 9.01 12.55 -17.59
CA VAL A 152 10.38 12.66 -18.10
C VAL A 152 10.70 11.53 -19.09
N ALA A 153 10.13 10.34 -18.89
CA ALA A 153 10.27 9.22 -19.80
C ALA A 153 9.35 9.30 -21.04
N GLY A 154 8.55 10.36 -21.19
CA GLY A 154 7.74 10.61 -22.40
C GLY A 154 6.31 10.05 -22.34
N VAL A 155 5.80 9.68 -21.16
CA VAL A 155 4.39 9.26 -21.00
C VAL A 155 3.45 10.40 -21.38
N ARG A 156 2.48 10.11 -22.24
CA ARG A 156 1.40 11.04 -22.59
C ARG A 156 0.27 10.90 -21.57
N GLU A 157 -0.08 11.98 -20.89
CA GLU A 157 -1.22 12.03 -19.99
C GLU A 157 -2.49 12.49 -20.73
N VAL A 158 -3.59 11.78 -20.44
CA VAL A 158 -4.92 12.12 -20.97
C VAL A 158 -5.89 12.30 -19.79
N ARG A 159 -6.40 13.53 -19.64
CA ARG A 159 -7.38 13.89 -18.60
C ARG A 159 -8.79 13.48 -19.01
N ALA A 160 -8.98 12.17 -19.16
CA ALA A 160 -10.27 11.55 -19.49
C ALA A 160 -10.34 10.13 -18.93
N PRO A 161 -11.53 9.57 -18.71
CA PRO A 161 -11.65 8.15 -18.43
C PRO A 161 -11.29 7.33 -19.67
N LEU A 162 -10.75 6.12 -19.43
CA LEU A 162 -10.67 5.09 -20.46
C LEU A 162 -11.76 4.05 -20.12
N ASP A 163 -12.91 4.14 -20.80
CA ASP A 163 -14.07 3.28 -20.49
C ASP A 163 -14.02 1.95 -21.22
N GLN A 164 -13.40 1.92 -22.42
CA GLN A 164 -13.19 0.74 -23.25
C GLN A 164 -11.69 0.50 -23.47
N PRO A 165 -11.26 -0.73 -23.77
CA PRO A 165 -9.87 -0.98 -24.12
C PRO A 165 -9.45 -0.12 -25.30
N ALA A 166 -8.19 0.28 -25.32
CA ALA A 166 -7.62 1.02 -26.44
C ALA A 166 -7.74 0.17 -27.74
N PRO A 167 -8.01 0.81 -28.88
CA PRO A 167 -8.21 0.08 -30.15
C PRO A 167 -6.95 -0.65 -30.60
N GLU A 168 -5.79 -0.16 -30.20
CA GLU A 168 -4.48 -0.72 -30.53
C GLU A 168 -3.61 -0.92 -29.27
N GLY A 169 -2.69 -1.89 -29.32
CA GLY A 169 -1.77 -2.20 -28.23
C GLY A 169 -2.44 -2.89 -27.05
N TYR A 170 -1.87 -2.71 -25.88
CA TYR A 170 -2.36 -3.28 -24.63
C TYR A 170 -3.07 -2.23 -23.78
N THR A 171 -4.04 -2.66 -22.99
CA THR A 171 -4.70 -1.86 -21.95
C THR A 171 -4.43 -2.47 -20.60
N VAL A 172 -3.96 -1.64 -19.64
CA VAL A 172 -3.75 -2.04 -18.26
C VAL A 172 -4.73 -1.29 -17.35
N TRP A 173 -5.61 -2.04 -16.68
CA TRP A 173 -6.63 -1.50 -15.79
C TRP A 173 -6.11 -1.38 -14.37
N THR A 174 -5.77 -0.16 -13.94
CA THR A 174 -5.29 0.17 -12.59
C THR A 174 -6.19 1.19 -11.90
N VAL A 175 -7.50 1.11 -12.17
CA VAL A 175 -8.50 2.11 -11.79
C VAL A 175 -8.88 2.08 -10.30
N GLY A 176 -8.14 1.33 -9.46
CA GLY A 176 -8.36 1.30 -8.00
C GLY A 176 -9.78 0.86 -7.64
N PRO A 177 -10.48 1.57 -6.71
CA PRO A 177 -11.78 1.14 -6.23
C PRO A 177 -12.89 1.15 -7.28
N TRP A 178 -12.72 1.86 -8.40
CA TRP A 178 -13.69 1.86 -9.50
C TRP A 178 -13.76 0.54 -10.26
N ILE A 179 -12.77 -0.35 -10.07
CA ILE A 179 -12.74 -1.68 -10.69
C ILE A 179 -13.92 -2.54 -10.25
N ALA A 180 -14.41 -2.37 -9.02
CA ALA A 180 -15.54 -3.13 -8.48
C ALA A 180 -16.83 -2.90 -9.30
N ALA A 181 -17.04 -1.68 -9.78
CA ALA A 181 -18.18 -1.36 -10.66
C ALA A 181 -17.92 -1.78 -12.12
N LYS A 182 -16.67 -1.73 -12.57
CA LYS A 182 -16.28 -2.11 -13.94
C LYS A 182 -16.33 -3.62 -14.15
N LEU A 183 -15.92 -4.40 -13.16
CA LEU A 183 -15.84 -5.87 -13.19
C LEU A 183 -16.56 -6.48 -11.97
N PRO A 184 -17.90 -6.38 -11.89
CA PRO A 184 -18.67 -6.82 -10.72
C PRO A 184 -18.55 -8.32 -10.47
N GLN A 185 -18.22 -9.13 -11.49
CA GLN A 185 -17.99 -10.56 -11.36
C GLN A 185 -16.80 -10.93 -10.46
N LEU A 186 -15.89 -10.00 -10.17
CA LEU A 186 -14.79 -10.21 -9.24
C LEU A 186 -15.23 -10.22 -7.76
N GLY A 187 -16.47 -9.81 -7.46
CA GLY A 187 -16.99 -9.80 -6.09
C GLY A 187 -16.22 -8.90 -5.11
N LEU A 188 -15.52 -7.89 -5.63
CA LEU A 188 -14.71 -7.00 -4.79
C LEU A 188 -15.57 -6.07 -3.95
N ARG A 189 -15.21 -5.91 -2.68
CA ARG A 189 -15.85 -4.98 -1.76
C ARG A 189 -15.03 -3.70 -1.64
N VAL A 190 -15.66 -2.55 -1.81
CA VAL A 190 -15.03 -1.26 -1.53
C VAL A 190 -15.46 -0.82 -0.13
N THR A 191 -14.50 -0.61 0.76
CA THR A 191 -14.76 -0.18 2.14
C THR A 191 -14.10 1.15 2.44
N ARG A 192 -14.72 1.92 3.38
CA ARG A 192 -14.22 3.18 3.89
C ARG A 192 -13.36 2.93 5.11
N GLN A 193 -12.15 3.46 5.10
CA GLN A 193 -11.23 3.45 6.23
C GLN A 193 -10.96 4.86 6.72
N TRP A 194 -10.55 4.97 7.98
CA TRP A 194 -10.13 6.24 8.55
C TRP A 194 -8.77 6.11 9.22
N ALA A 195 -7.87 7.02 8.87
CA ALA A 195 -6.64 7.24 9.61
C ALA A 195 -6.88 8.37 10.62
N VAL A 196 -6.56 8.13 11.88
CA VAL A 196 -6.78 9.07 12.97
C VAL A 196 -5.43 9.68 13.37
N TYR A 197 -5.36 11.00 13.39
CA TYR A 197 -4.22 11.76 13.87
C TYR A 197 -4.47 12.19 15.30
N LEU A 198 -3.62 11.76 16.21
CA LEU A 198 -3.78 11.94 17.64
C LEU A 198 -2.63 12.76 18.20
N ARG A 199 -2.92 13.65 19.15
CA ARG A 199 -1.88 14.38 19.86
C ARG A 199 -1.00 13.40 20.65
N GLY A 200 0.29 13.43 20.37
CA GLY A 200 1.22 12.52 20.99
C GLY A 200 2.60 12.55 20.36
N HIS A 201 3.51 11.82 21.01
CA HIS A 201 4.88 11.68 20.57
C HIS A 201 5.26 10.21 20.44
N HIS A 202 5.81 9.85 19.30
CA HIS A 202 6.39 8.55 19.02
C HIS A 202 7.58 8.72 18.10
N GLU A 203 8.73 8.42 18.60
CA GLU A 203 9.98 8.27 17.85
C GLU A 203 10.30 6.78 17.77
N GLY A 204 10.54 6.28 16.58
CA GLY A 204 10.91 4.89 16.43
C GLY A 204 10.26 4.21 15.24
N PRO A 205 10.12 2.88 15.27
CA PRO A 205 9.62 2.13 14.14
C PRO A 205 8.13 2.40 13.89
N VAL A 206 7.72 2.20 12.67
CA VAL A 206 6.32 1.90 12.36
C VAL A 206 5.93 0.64 13.13
N TRP A 207 4.71 0.52 13.60
CA TRP A 207 4.25 -0.68 14.27
C TRP A 207 2.94 -1.20 13.71
N ILE A 208 2.76 -2.51 13.77
CA ILE A 208 1.53 -3.24 13.41
C ILE A 208 1.32 -4.26 14.51
N GLU A 209 0.08 -4.38 15.00
CA GLU A 209 -0.29 -5.33 16.05
C GLU A 209 -1.02 -6.54 15.46
N ALA A 210 -0.59 -7.73 15.85
CA ALA A 210 -1.30 -8.98 15.64
C ALA A 210 -2.49 -9.06 16.60
N ALA A 211 -3.63 -8.57 16.17
CA ALA A 211 -4.89 -8.49 16.92
C ALA A 211 -6.07 -8.39 15.93
N ASP A 212 -7.30 -8.61 16.41
CA ASP A 212 -8.51 -8.64 15.57
C ASP A 212 -8.68 -7.45 14.61
N ASP A 213 -8.39 -6.24 15.07
CA ASP A 213 -8.49 -5.02 14.25
C ASP A 213 -7.19 -4.66 13.53
N HIS A 214 -6.10 -5.38 13.80
CA HIS A 214 -4.75 -5.09 13.31
C HIS A 214 -4.41 -3.60 13.36
N PRO A 215 -4.39 -2.98 14.56
CA PRO A 215 -4.01 -1.59 14.69
C PRO A 215 -2.58 -1.39 14.19
N TYR A 216 -2.35 -0.24 13.56
CA TYR A 216 -1.01 0.13 13.13
C TYR A 216 -0.79 1.63 13.27
N GLY A 217 0.45 2.02 13.48
CA GLY A 217 0.79 3.41 13.66
C GLY A 217 2.17 3.78 13.16
N PHE A 218 2.39 5.09 13.09
CA PHE A 218 3.57 5.71 12.54
C PHE A 218 4.23 6.61 13.57
N PRO A 219 5.56 6.83 13.49
CA PRO A 219 6.20 7.91 14.22
C PRO A 219 5.65 9.28 13.78
N ASN A 220 5.95 10.31 14.58
CA ASN A 220 5.65 11.67 14.18
C ASN A 220 6.33 11.98 12.85
N GLU A 221 5.59 12.59 11.93
CA GLU A 221 6.19 13.19 10.76
C GLU A 221 7.03 14.41 11.18
N PRO A 222 8.10 14.77 10.46
CA PRO A 222 8.96 15.89 10.83
C PRO A 222 8.17 17.19 11.07
N GLY A 223 8.32 17.78 12.25
CA GLY A 223 7.66 19.03 12.65
C GLY A 223 6.22 18.89 13.15
N GLU A 224 5.67 17.67 13.18
CA GLU A 224 4.30 17.41 13.63
C GLU A 224 4.25 16.98 15.11
N ALA A 225 3.21 17.41 15.83
CA ALA A 225 2.92 16.99 17.19
C ALA A 225 1.84 15.91 17.27
N THR A 226 1.62 15.19 16.17
CA THR A 226 0.59 14.15 16.06
C THR A 226 1.20 12.85 15.61
N VAL A 227 0.68 11.75 16.14
CA VAL A 227 0.91 10.39 15.66
C VAL A 227 -0.27 9.97 14.81
N LYS A 228 -0.01 9.24 13.72
CA LYS A 228 -1.06 8.64 12.90
C LYS A 228 -1.26 7.19 13.32
N VAL A 229 -2.51 6.83 13.59
CA VAL A 229 -2.91 5.44 13.88
C VAL A 229 -4.14 5.08 13.05
N ALA A 230 -4.28 3.84 12.67
CA ALA A 230 -5.47 3.32 12.00
C ALA A 230 -5.68 1.84 12.31
N LEU A 231 -6.87 1.34 12.00
CA LEU A 231 -7.22 -0.08 12.04
C LEU A 231 -7.17 -0.64 10.62
N HIS A 232 -6.70 -1.88 10.47
CA HIS A 232 -6.65 -2.54 9.16
C HIS A 232 -7.95 -3.27 8.83
N SER A 233 -8.73 -3.65 9.84
CA SER A 233 -10.05 -4.27 9.65
C SER A 233 -10.91 -3.46 8.68
N PRO A 234 -11.61 -4.10 7.74
CA PRO A 234 -12.45 -3.41 6.78
C PRO A 234 -13.55 -2.62 7.47
N GLY A 235 -13.61 -1.32 7.18
CA GLY A 235 -14.72 -0.47 7.59
C GLY A 235 -16.01 -0.71 6.79
N PRO A 236 -17.00 0.17 6.89
CA PRO A 236 -18.28 0.01 6.21
C PRO A 236 -18.14 0.07 4.69
N ASP A 237 -19.03 -0.68 4.01
CA ASP A 237 -19.12 -0.66 2.55
C ASP A 237 -19.41 0.76 2.04
N THR A 238 -18.80 1.09 0.91
CA THR A 238 -18.92 2.41 0.31
C THR A 238 -18.78 2.34 -1.21
N VAL A 239 -19.03 3.46 -1.87
CA VAL A 239 -18.72 3.66 -3.28
C VAL A 239 -17.67 4.76 -3.43
N PRO A 240 -16.76 4.68 -4.42
CA PRO A 240 -15.77 5.72 -4.66
C PRO A 240 -16.45 7.08 -4.92
N GLY A 241 -15.84 8.17 -4.42
CA GLY A 241 -16.37 9.52 -4.55
C GLY A 241 -17.49 9.89 -3.56
N SER A 242 -18.03 8.94 -2.78
CA SER A 242 -18.99 9.27 -1.72
C SER A 242 -18.31 9.97 -0.54
N VAL A 243 -18.96 10.97 0.01
CA VAL A 243 -18.53 11.63 1.26
C VAL A 243 -19.25 10.97 2.43
N ARG A 244 -18.53 10.67 3.50
CA ARG A 244 -19.08 10.20 4.77
C ARG A 244 -18.34 10.84 5.92
N GLU A 245 -19.07 11.19 6.96
CA GLU A 245 -18.49 11.56 8.24
C GLU A 245 -17.70 10.39 8.84
N PRO A 246 -16.64 10.68 9.61
CA PRO A 246 -15.91 9.65 10.32
C PRO A 246 -16.82 8.80 11.19
N ASP A 247 -16.58 7.49 11.19
CA ASP A 247 -17.29 6.57 12.06
C ASP A 247 -16.78 6.73 13.49
N ALA A 248 -17.63 7.18 14.40
CA ALA A 248 -17.25 7.52 15.77
C ALA A 248 -16.72 6.31 16.56
N ASP A 249 -17.24 5.10 16.30
CA ASP A 249 -16.78 3.88 16.96
C ASP A 249 -15.38 3.51 16.47
N ILE A 250 -15.14 3.54 15.17
CA ILE A 250 -13.81 3.27 14.60
C ILE A 250 -12.78 4.29 15.10
N VAL A 251 -13.14 5.58 15.15
CA VAL A 251 -12.27 6.62 15.69
C VAL A 251 -11.94 6.38 17.16
N ALA A 252 -12.94 6.03 17.98
CA ALA A 252 -12.76 5.75 19.40
C ALA A 252 -11.85 4.53 19.64
N ARG A 253 -12.10 3.41 18.94
CA ARG A 253 -11.25 2.20 19.01
C ARG A 253 -9.81 2.48 18.56
N THR A 254 -9.64 3.27 17.51
CA THR A 254 -8.31 3.69 17.04
C THR A 254 -7.57 4.52 18.09
N ALA A 255 -8.26 5.46 18.74
CA ALA A 255 -7.68 6.26 19.81
C ALA A 255 -7.33 5.42 21.05
N GLU A 256 -8.12 4.39 21.35
CA GLU A 256 -7.84 3.45 22.42
C GLU A 256 -6.60 2.60 22.13
N ALA A 257 -6.50 2.02 20.92
CA ALA A 257 -5.34 1.28 20.45
C ALA A 257 -4.05 2.15 20.53
N ALA A 258 -4.15 3.42 20.13
CA ALA A 258 -3.04 4.36 20.24
C ALA A 258 -2.58 4.56 21.69
N ARG A 259 -3.51 4.81 22.64
CA ARG A 259 -3.17 4.96 24.07
C ARG A 259 -2.59 3.68 24.67
N HIS A 260 -3.06 2.54 24.20
CA HIS A 260 -2.57 1.25 24.63
C HIS A 260 -1.09 1.06 24.25
N ARG A 261 -0.72 1.39 23.03
CA ARG A 261 0.62 1.16 22.47
C ARG A 261 1.61 2.31 22.68
N LEU A 262 1.14 3.56 22.68
CA LEU A 262 1.97 4.75 22.69
C LEU A 262 1.89 5.47 24.04
N PRO A 263 2.90 5.31 24.94
CA PRO A 263 2.88 5.91 26.29
C PRO A 263 2.70 7.43 26.30
N GLN A 264 3.16 8.09 25.24
CA GLN A 264 3.13 9.55 25.10
C GLN A 264 2.00 10.05 24.20
N CYS A 265 0.98 9.21 23.92
CA CYS A 265 -0.22 9.59 23.18
C CYS A 265 -1.35 9.92 24.15
N THR A 266 -1.91 11.13 24.05
CA THR A 266 -3.02 11.58 24.93
C THR A 266 -4.35 10.96 24.53
N GLY A 267 -4.50 10.51 23.29
CA GLY A 267 -5.75 10.06 22.70
C GLY A 267 -6.66 11.20 22.21
N GLU A 268 -6.21 12.46 22.30
CA GLU A 268 -6.93 13.61 21.72
C GLU A 268 -6.88 13.51 20.19
N VAL A 269 -8.04 13.41 19.56
CA VAL A 269 -8.18 13.39 18.10
C VAL A 269 -8.00 14.80 17.56
N VAL A 270 -7.01 14.97 16.69
CA VAL A 270 -6.69 16.25 16.05
C VAL A 270 -7.26 16.31 14.63
N ASP A 271 -7.20 15.17 13.89
CA ASP A 271 -7.69 15.09 12.52
C ASP A 271 -8.06 13.64 12.18
N VAL A 272 -8.95 13.47 11.19
CA VAL A 272 -9.36 12.16 10.68
C VAL A 272 -9.38 12.20 9.15
N ALA A 273 -8.55 11.39 8.51
CA ALA A 273 -8.44 11.32 7.07
C ALA A 273 -9.10 10.05 6.51
N PRO A 274 -10.00 10.16 5.50
CA PRO A 274 -10.61 9.00 4.88
C PRO A 274 -9.64 8.30 3.91
N CYS A 275 -9.82 6.99 3.74
CA CYS A 275 -9.17 6.17 2.73
C CYS A 275 -10.15 5.12 2.20
N LEU A 276 -9.82 4.48 1.07
CA LEU A 276 -10.60 3.38 0.51
C LEU A 276 -9.75 2.12 0.42
N TYR A 277 -10.33 0.98 0.82
CA TYR A 277 -9.82 -0.34 0.46
C TYR A 277 -10.68 -0.94 -0.64
N THR A 278 -10.09 -1.74 -1.49
CA THR A 278 -10.76 -2.58 -2.49
C THR A 278 -10.38 -4.02 -2.16
N ASN A 279 -11.25 -4.69 -1.43
CA ASN A 279 -10.96 -5.97 -0.80
C ASN A 279 -11.39 -7.13 -1.69
N ALA A 280 -10.48 -8.06 -1.92
CA ALA A 280 -10.80 -9.42 -2.33
C ALA A 280 -11.16 -10.25 -1.09
N LYS A 281 -11.84 -11.38 -1.29
CA LYS A 281 -12.28 -12.26 -0.19
C LYS A 281 -11.11 -12.90 0.56
N ASP A 282 -10.00 -13.11 -0.13
CA ASP A 282 -8.77 -13.75 0.33
C ASP A 282 -7.62 -12.75 0.53
N ASP A 283 -7.92 -11.46 0.52
CA ASP A 283 -6.98 -10.34 0.61
C ASP A 283 -5.86 -10.32 -0.44
N ALA A 284 -5.90 -11.22 -1.43
CA ALA A 284 -4.93 -11.26 -2.52
C ALA A 284 -5.20 -10.20 -3.60
N PHE A 285 -4.16 -9.81 -4.31
CA PHE A 285 -4.31 -8.97 -5.49
C PHE A 285 -4.98 -9.75 -6.63
N ARG A 286 -5.60 -9.04 -7.56
CA ARG A 286 -6.13 -9.59 -8.80
C ARG A 286 -5.32 -9.05 -9.96
N ILE A 287 -4.42 -9.90 -10.49
CA ILE A 287 -3.56 -9.56 -11.64
C ILE A 287 -3.75 -10.66 -12.66
N PHE A 288 -4.51 -10.37 -13.71
CA PHE A 288 -4.89 -11.38 -14.68
C PHE A 288 -5.22 -10.78 -16.05
N TRP A 289 -5.12 -11.59 -17.09
CA TRP A 289 -5.57 -11.24 -18.42
C TRP A 289 -7.09 -11.32 -18.52
N LEU A 290 -7.77 -10.19 -18.75
CA LEU A 290 -9.20 -10.12 -19.04
C LEU A 290 -9.47 -10.52 -20.51
N SER A 291 -8.54 -10.24 -21.39
CA SER A 291 -8.48 -10.66 -22.79
C SER A 291 -7.02 -10.72 -23.24
N GLU A 292 -6.75 -11.12 -24.49
CA GLU A 292 -5.39 -11.19 -25.04
C GLU A 292 -4.62 -9.85 -24.97
N ARG A 293 -5.32 -8.73 -24.79
CA ARG A 293 -4.72 -7.38 -24.76
C ARG A 293 -5.15 -6.53 -23.55
N GLU A 294 -5.89 -7.09 -22.62
CA GLU A 294 -6.35 -6.38 -21.44
C GLU A 294 -5.83 -7.04 -20.17
N LEU A 295 -4.97 -6.35 -19.44
CA LEU A 295 -4.44 -6.77 -18.16
C LEU A 295 -5.12 -6.01 -17.02
N VAL A 296 -5.65 -6.72 -16.04
CA VAL A 296 -6.24 -6.13 -14.82
C VAL A 296 -5.21 -6.18 -13.71
N VAL A 297 -5.07 -5.07 -12.94
CA VAL A 297 -4.30 -4.98 -11.70
C VAL A 297 -5.18 -4.32 -10.66
N ALA A 298 -5.76 -5.12 -9.79
CA ALA A 298 -6.84 -4.72 -8.88
C ALA A 298 -6.70 -5.34 -7.49
N ALA A 299 -7.67 -5.04 -6.62
CA ALA A 299 -7.80 -5.55 -5.26
C ALA A 299 -6.59 -5.20 -4.38
N CYS A 300 -6.51 -3.94 -3.95
CA CYS A 300 -5.43 -3.49 -3.07
C CYS A 300 -5.48 -4.11 -1.66
N SER A 301 -6.65 -4.60 -1.23
CA SER A 301 -6.95 -5.17 0.10
C SER A 301 -6.27 -4.41 1.26
N GLY A 302 -6.16 -3.08 1.11
CA GLY A 302 -5.54 -2.18 2.09
C GLY A 302 -4.01 -2.18 2.12
N HIS A 303 -3.31 -3.03 1.36
CA HIS A 303 -1.86 -3.17 1.50
C HIS A 303 -1.03 -2.98 0.21
N ALA A 304 -1.64 -2.72 -0.96
CA ALA A 304 -0.92 -2.67 -2.23
C ALA A 304 0.00 -1.44 -2.42
N PHE A 305 -0.14 -0.35 -1.66
CA PHE A 305 0.65 0.87 -1.90
C PHE A 305 2.16 0.60 -1.89
N LYS A 306 2.64 -0.17 -0.91
CA LYS A 306 4.05 -0.51 -0.77
C LYS A 306 4.61 -1.38 -1.91
N PHE A 307 3.74 -2.04 -2.66
CA PHE A 307 4.08 -2.82 -3.85
C PHE A 307 4.10 -1.96 -5.13
N GLY A 308 3.79 -0.67 -5.06
CA GLY A 308 3.66 0.18 -6.25
C GLY A 308 4.82 0.06 -7.24
N PRO A 309 6.09 0.29 -6.84
CA PRO A 309 7.23 0.12 -7.75
C PRO A 309 7.42 -1.32 -8.23
N TRP A 310 7.26 -2.32 -7.34
CA TRP A 310 7.29 -3.73 -7.72
C TRP A 310 6.20 -4.07 -8.76
N LEU A 311 4.96 -3.62 -8.54
CA LEU A 311 3.86 -3.79 -9.52
C LEU A 311 4.21 -3.12 -10.86
N GLY A 312 4.88 -1.98 -10.82
CA GLY A 312 5.39 -1.33 -12.03
C GLY A 312 6.32 -2.24 -12.83
N ARG A 313 7.30 -2.85 -12.16
CA ARG A 313 8.25 -3.79 -12.77
C ARG A 313 7.54 -5.07 -13.20
N PHE A 314 6.77 -5.69 -12.31
CA PHE A 314 6.08 -6.96 -12.57
C PHE A 314 5.14 -6.87 -13.79
N VAL A 315 4.31 -5.84 -13.87
CA VAL A 315 3.42 -5.62 -15.02
C VAL A 315 4.20 -5.39 -16.31
N ALA A 316 5.31 -4.65 -16.24
CA ALA A 316 6.17 -4.46 -17.40
C ALA A 316 6.81 -5.79 -17.84
N ASP A 317 7.24 -6.64 -16.92
CA ASP A 317 7.79 -7.97 -17.20
C ASP A 317 6.75 -8.88 -17.87
N VAL A 318 5.50 -8.88 -17.35
CA VAL A 318 4.37 -9.63 -17.95
C VAL A 318 4.09 -9.16 -19.37
N LEU A 319 3.99 -7.86 -19.60
CA LEU A 319 3.68 -7.31 -20.95
C LEU A 319 4.80 -7.54 -21.95
N GLN A 320 6.04 -7.66 -21.50
CA GLN A 320 7.21 -7.90 -22.35
C GLN A 320 7.56 -9.40 -22.47
N GLY A 321 6.80 -10.28 -21.81
CA GLY A 321 7.01 -11.73 -21.86
C GLY A 321 8.21 -12.22 -21.03
N HIS A 322 8.67 -11.43 -20.07
CA HIS A 322 9.73 -11.82 -19.13
C HIS A 322 9.16 -12.54 -17.91
N GLU A 323 7.85 -12.41 -17.66
CA GLU A 323 7.12 -13.07 -16.61
C GLU A 323 5.80 -13.64 -17.14
N ASP A 324 5.39 -14.82 -16.65
CA ASP A 324 4.14 -15.48 -17.00
C ASP A 324 3.20 -15.52 -15.79
N LEU A 325 2.01 -14.94 -15.92
CA LEU A 325 0.97 -14.95 -14.90
C LEU A 325 0.49 -16.36 -14.52
N ALA A 326 0.72 -17.36 -15.36
CA ALA A 326 0.45 -18.74 -15.00
C ALA A 326 1.27 -19.26 -13.81
N ASN A 327 2.42 -18.60 -13.54
CA ASN A 327 3.28 -18.92 -12.38
C ASN A 327 2.77 -18.26 -11.08
N TRP A 328 1.70 -17.45 -11.14
CA TRP A 328 1.16 -16.67 -10.03
C TRP A 328 -0.33 -16.95 -9.82
N PRO A 329 -0.69 -18.21 -9.43
CA PRO A 329 -2.09 -18.59 -9.23
C PRO A 329 -2.79 -17.79 -8.13
N GLU A 330 -2.04 -17.24 -7.17
CA GLU A 330 -2.57 -16.40 -6.09
C GLU A 330 -3.19 -15.08 -6.60
N PHE A 331 -2.83 -14.62 -7.80
CA PHE A 331 -3.36 -13.38 -8.38
C PHE A 331 -4.58 -13.61 -9.27
N GLN A 332 -4.92 -14.84 -9.54
CA GLN A 332 -6.06 -15.17 -10.40
C GLN A 332 -7.41 -14.90 -9.68
N PRO A 333 -8.48 -14.54 -10.42
CA PRO A 333 -9.79 -14.26 -9.82
C PRO A 333 -10.51 -15.47 -9.26
#